data_e4ea0a3933d49ee4a8064eac802a773b
#
_entry.id   e4ea0a3933d49ee4a8064eac802a773b
#
_cell.length_a   1.000
_cell.length_b   1.000
_cell.length_c   1.000
_cell.angle_alpha   90.00
_cell.angle_beta   90.00
_cell.angle_gamma   90.00
#
_symmetry.space_group_name_H-M   'P 1'
#
loop_
_entity.id
_entity.type
_entity.pdbx_description
1 polymer ?
#
loop_
_entity_poly.entity_id
_entity_poly.type
_entity_poly.pdbx_seq_one_letter_code
_entity_poly.pdbx_strand_id
1 'polypeptide(L)'
;MSVRLGGGCPCDAVRFEITEVFDAGYCHCNRCRKGTGAPVFAFVFVPRAAFSLLNGELIAEPWERLGQGMTCSSCRGCVYFDMGDRDLLSIGIGRLDEPARVRPTFHQCVSSKLPWLEIDDGLPRFSENAITHPKERMSPIVPS
;
A
#
# COMPACT_ATOMS: atom_id res chain seq x y z
N MET A 1 -12.99 -2.91 6.33
CA MET A 1 -13.75 -4.05 5.82
C MET A 1 -13.01 -5.32 6.17
N SER A 2 -13.73 -6.28 6.69
CA SER A 2 -13.17 -7.58 7.09
C SER A 2 -12.74 -8.41 5.89
N VAL A 3 -11.57 -9.01 5.99
CA VAL A 3 -10.98 -9.83 4.94
C VAL A 3 -9.90 -10.70 5.60
N ARG A 4 -9.40 -11.68 4.89
CA ARG A 4 -8.20 -12.42 5.31
C ARG A 4 -7.30 -12.58 4.11
N LEU A 5 -6.20 -11.86 4.10
CA LEU A 5 -5.25 -11.85 2.99
C LEU A 5 -3.84 -12.08 3.51
N GLY A 6 -3.12 -12.95 2.84
CA GLY A 6 -1.71 -13.19 3.11
C GLY A 6 -0.83 -12.46 2.13
N GLY A 7 0.43 -12.28 2.51
CA GLY A 7 1.43 -11.70 1.65
C GLY A 7 2.83 -11.86 2.22
N GLY A 8 3.80 -11.30 1.53
CA GLY A 8 5.18 -11.37 1.97
C GLY A 8 6.16 -10.69 1.04
N CYS A 9 7.44 -10.92 1.29
CA CYS A 9 8.54 -10.41 0.49
C CYS A 9 8.88 -11.37 -0.66
N PRO A 10 9.70 -10.92 -1.64
CA PRO A 10 10.05 -11.77 -2.78
C PRO A 10 10.74 -13.10 -2.43
N CYS A 11 11.51 -13.15 -1.32
CA CYS A 11 12.21 -14.38 -0.93
C CYS A 11 11.38 -15.29 -0.02
N ASP A 12 10.16 -14.88 0.33
CA ASP A 12 9.24 -15.58 1.21
C ASP A 12 9.70 -15.75 2.67
N ALA A 13 10.82 -15.17 3.06
CA ALA A 13 11.26 -15.20 4.44
C ALA A 13 10.30 -14.43 5.35
N VAL A 14 9.76 -13.31 4.85
CA VAL A 14 8.75 -12.54 5.56
C VAL A 14 7.37 -12.94 5.07
N ARG A 15 6.50 -13.30 6.01
CA ARG A 15 5.09 -13.60 5.74
C ARG A 15 4.23 -12.81 6.69
N PHE A 16 3.11 -12.29 6.19
CA PHE A 16 2.16 -11.54 7.00
C PHE A 16 0.72 -11.91 6.63
N GLU A 17 -0.20 -11.50 7.50
CA GLU A 17 -1.63 -11.64 7.27
C GLU A 17 -2.30 -10.31 7.62
N ILE A 18 -3.29 -9.93 6.83
CA ILE A 18 -4.12 -8.78 7.12
C ILE A 18 -5.58 -9.21 7.22
N THR A 19 -6.30 -8.62 8.17
CA THR A 19 -7.70 -9.00 8.45
C THR A 19 -8.68 -7.86 8.22
N GLU A 20 -8.18 -6.67 7.88
CA GLU A 20 -9.02 -5.52 7.60
C GLU A 20 -8.30 -4.61 6.62
N VAL A 21 -9.04 -4.06 5.67
CA VAL A 21 -8.55 -3.07 4.73
C VAL A 21 -9.30 -1.76 4.94
N PHE A 22 -8.56 -0.68 5.14
CA PHE A 22 -9.15 0.64 5.26
C PHE A 22 -9.53 1.20 3.88
N ASP A 23 -8.60 1.20 2.93
CA ASP A 23 -8.82 1.66 1.56
C ASP A 23 -7.66 1.17 0.68
N ALA A 24 -7.75 1.41 -0.61
CA ALA A 24 -6.69 1.09 -1.58
C ALA A 24 -6.67 2.16 -2.67
N GLY A 25 -5.50 2.44 -3.21
CA GLY A 25 -5.38 3.48 -4.21
C GLY A 25 -4.09 3.44 -4.98
N TYR A 26 -3.96 4.40 -5.90
CA TYR A 26 -2.72 4.69 -6.61
C TYR A 26 -2.11 5.97 -6.05
N CYS A 27 -0.82 5.93 -5.77
CA CYS A 27 -0.06 7.12 -5.36
C CYS A 27 0.94 7.50 -6.43
N HIS A 28 0.86 8.73 -6.92
CA HIS A 28 1.73 9.25 -7.98
C HIS A 28 2.86 10.13 -7.45
N CYS A 29 3.07 10.19 -6.14
CA CYS A 29 4.06 11.10 -5.56
C CYS A 29 5.50 10.66 -5.87
N ASN A 30 6.42 11.63 -5.85
CA ASN A 30 7.83 11.39 -6.11
C ASN A 30 8.45 10.38 -5.15
N ARG A 31 8.01 10.38 -3.90
CA ARG A 31 8.55 9.47 -2.89
C ARG A 31 8.17 8.04 -3.15
N CYS A 32 6.90 7.81 -3.48
CA CYS A 32 6.42 6.47 -3.80
C CYS A 32 7.13 5.95 -5.05
N ARG A 33 7.33 6.78 -6.06
CA ARG A 33 8.07 6.38 -7.26
C ARG A 33 9.52 6.04 -6.94
N LYS A 34 10.22 6.91 -6.22
CA LYS A 34 11.63 6.66 -5.88
C LYS A 34 11.79 5.53 -4.90
N GLY A 35 10.88 5.40 -3.94
CA GLY A 35 10.95 4.35 -2.94
C GLY A 35 10.65 2.96 -3.47
N THR A 36 9.82 2.85 -4.49
CA THR A 36 9.43 1.56 -5.07
C THR A 36 10.06 1.27 -6.43
N GLY A 37 10.52 2.33 -7.12
CA GLY A 37 11.00 2.20 -8.50
C GLY A 37 9.88 2.06 -9.52
N ALA A 38 8.61 2.12 -9.12
CA ALA A 38 7.47 2.00 -10.00
C ALA A 38 6.99 3.38 -10.46
N PRO A 39 6.47 3.49 -11.71
CA PRO A 39 5.93 4.78 -12.20
C PRO A 39 4.72 5.27 -11.39
N VAL A 40 3.99 4.35 -10.79
CA VAL A 40 2.90 4.63 -9.87
C VAL A 40 2.85 3.50 -8.85
N PHE A 41 2.52 3.83 -7.61
CA PHE A 41 2.45 2.84 -6.53
C PHE A 41 1.01 2.48 -6.23
N ALA A 42 0.64 1.22 -6.48
CA ALA A 42 -0.66 0.68 -6.08
C ALA A 42 -0.53 0.10 -4.68
N PHE A 43 -1.32 0.60 -3.75
CA PHE A 43 -1.19 0.26 -2.34
C PHE A 43 -2.53 -0.05 -1.71
N VAL A 44 -2.48 -0.72 -0.56
CA VAL A 44 -3.61 -0.91 0.33
C VAL A 44 -3.27 -0.31 1.68
N PHE A 45 -4.19 0.47 2.25
CA PHE A 45 -4.07 0.97 3.62
C PHE A 45 -4.68 -0.05 4.58
N VAL A 46 -3.92 -0.43 5.59
CA VAL A 46 -4.31 -1.43 6.58
C VAL A 46 -4.17 -0.83 7.97
N PRO A 47 -5.21 -0.89 8.81
CA PRO A 47 -5.06 -0.50 10.21
C PRO A 47 -3.95 -1.34 10.86
N ARG A 48 -3.09 -0.69 11.63
CA ARG A 48 -1.97 -1.37 12.28
C ARG A 48 -2.43 -2.60 13.06
N ALA A 49 -3.56 -2.51 13.76
CA ALA A 49 -4.11 -3.61 14.55
C ALA A 49 -4.58 -4.80 13.71
N ALA A 50 -4.76 -4.60 12.41
CA ALA A 50 -5.21 -5.64 11.49
C ALA A 50 -4.07 -6.35 10.74
N PHE A 51 -2.83 -6.02 11.07
CA PHE A 51 -1.63 -6.61 10.47
C PHE A 51 -0.95 -7.54 11.48
N SER A 52 -0.61 -8.73 11.03
CA SER A 52 0.16 -9.69 11.83
C SER A 52 1.35 -10.21 11.03
N LEU A 53 2.54 -10.01 11.58
CA LEU A 53 3.75 -10.63 11.04
C LEU A 53 3.76 -12.08 11.47
N LEU A 54 3.70 -13.01 10.52
CA LEU A 54 3.65 -14.44 10.80
C LEU A 54 5.04 -15.06 10.84
N ASN A 55 5.96 -14.54 10.04
CA ASN A 55 7.29 -15.10 9.87
C ASN A 55 8.27 -14.03 9.42
N GLY A 56 9.53 -14.24 9.76
CA GLY A 56 10.61 -13.40 9.25
C GLY A 56 10.97 -12.24 10.16
N GLU A 57 12.02 -11.55 9.76
CA GLU A 57 12.58 -10.42 10.50
C GLU A 57 12.60 -9.20 9.60
N LEU A 58 12.15 -8.08 10.16
CA LEU A 58 12.07 -6.80 9.45
C LEU A 58 13.11 -5.82 9.99
N ILE A 59 13.65 -5.01 9.09
CA ILE A 59 14.53 -3.89 9.43
C ILE A 59 13.75 -2.62 9.16
N ALA A 60 13.62 -1.75 10.16
CA ALA A 60 12.98 -0.45 10.01
C ALA A 60 13.97 0.54 9.41
N GLU A 61 13.58 1.19 8.34
CA GLU A 61 14.38 2.22 7.69
C GLU A 61 13.59 3.53 7.71
N PRO A 62 14.15 4.62 8.27
CA PRO A 62 13.46 5.91 8.29
C PRO A 62 13.13 6.37 6.88
N TRP A 63 11.89 6.83 6.69
CA TRP A 63 11.45 7.36 5.41
C TRP A 63 10.87 8.75 5.65
N GLU A 64 11.63 9.76 5.29
CA GLU A 64 11.32 11.17 5.55
C GLU A 64 9.83 11.49 5.61
N ARG A 65 9.36 12.04 6.74
CA ARG A 65 8.00 12.54 6.96
C ARG A 65 6.88 11.51 6.85
N LEU A 66 7.16 10.29 6.38
CA LEU A 66 6.14 9.28 6.13
C LEU A 66 6.23 8.07 7.06
N GLY A 67 7.08 8.15 8.08
CA GLY A 67 7.28 7.03 8.97
C GLY A 67 8.46 6.18 8.57
N GLN A 68 8.26 4.86 8.46
CA GLN A 68 9.35 3.91 8.22
C GLN A 68 9.00 2.92 7.13
N GLY A 69 9.97 2.57 6.30
CA GLY A 69 9.90 1.40 5.44
C GLY A 69 10.31 0.17 6.23
N MET A 70 9.51 -0.88 6.18
CA MET A 70 9.77 -2.14 6.86
C MET A 70 10.26 -3.15 5.85
N THR A 71 11.51 -3.54 5.96
CA THR A 71 12.27 -4.25 4.94
C THR A 71 12.65 -5.64 5.43
N CYS A 72 12.57 -6.64 4.56
CA CYS A 72 13.03 -7.99 4.87
C CYS A 72 14.53 -7.99 5.13
N SER A 73 14.96 -8.59 6.25
CA SER A 73 16.38 -8.65 6.61
C SER A 73 17.21 -9.52 5.65
N SER A 74 16.56 -10.44 4.96
CA SER A 74 17.24 -11.36 4.03
C SER A 74 17.32 -10.81 2.62
N CYS A 75 16.19 -10.47 1.97
CA CYS A 75 16.20 -10.03 0.58
C CYS A 75 16.25 -8.53 0.40
N ARG A 76 16.08 -7.76 1.48
CA ARG A 76 16.05 -6.30 1.49
C ARG A 76 14.87 -5.69 0.72
N GLY A 77 13.90 -6.49 0.32
CA GLY A 77 12.68 -5.96 -0.28
C GLY A 77 11.83 -5.24 0.77
N CYS A 78 11.32 -4.06 0.43
CA CYS A 78 10.41 -3.35 1.32
C CYS A 78 9.06 -4.07 1.34
N VAL A 79 8.61 -4.44 2.53
CA VAL A 79 7.36 -5.20 2.70
C VAL A 79 6.18 -4.25 2.86
N TYR A 80 6.33 -3.23 3.70
CA TYR A 80 5.29 -2.23 3.89
C TYR A 80 5.90 -0.94 4.45
N PHE A 81 5.11 0.13 4.42
CA PHE A 81 5.47 1.40 5.03
C PHE A 81 4.59 1.62 6.26
N ASP A 82 5.24 1.85 7.40
CA ASP A 82 4.55 2.22 8.62
C ASP A 82 4.37 3.74 8.61
N MET A 83 3.13 4.19 8.61
CA MET A 83 2.81 5.61 8.45
C MET A 83 2.84 6.39 9.77
N GLY A 84 3.46 5.83 10.79
CA GLY A 84 3.72 6.50 12.05
C GLY A 84 2.46 6.74 12.86
N ASP A 85 2.18 7.99 13.17
CA ASP A 85 1.07 8.38 14.04
C ASP A 85 -0.32 8.24 13.41
N ARG A 86 -0.41 7.90 12.14
CA ARG A 86 -1.72 7.70 11.48
C ARG A 86 -2.36 6.36 11.77
N ASP A 87 -1.67 5.49 12.47
CA ASP A 87 -2.12 4.14 12.81
C ASP A 87 -2.49 3.29 11.59
N LEU A 88 -1.86 3.59 10.47
CA LEU A 88 -2.06 2.89 9.20
C LEU A 88 -0.73 2.38 8.68
N LEU A 89 -0.80 1.25 8.00
CA LEU A 89 0.30 0.71 7.20
C LEU A 89 -0.09 0.85 5.73
N SER A 90 0.90 1.11 4.88
CA SER A 90 0.72 1.13 3.43
C SER A 90 1.47 -0.07 2.85
N ILE A 91 0.74 -0.97 2.23
CA ILE A 91 1.30 -2.20 1.68
C ILE A 91 1.09 -2.20 0.17
N GLY A 92 2.15 -2.46 -0.59
CA GLY A 92 2.01 -2.60 -2.04
C GLY A 92 1.09 -3.77 -2.37
N ILE A 93 0.11 -3.53 -3.24
CA ILE A 93 -0.85 -4.58 -3.63
C ILE A 93 -0.11 -5.80 -4.19
N GLY A 94 1.00 -5.57 -4.89
CA GLY A 94 1.81 -6.66 -5.44
C GLY A 94 2.49 -7.55 -4.40
N ARG A 95 2.52 -7.14 -3.12
CA ARG A 95 3.05 -7.98 -2.03
C ARG A 95 2.05 -9.02 -1.53
N LEU A 96 0.78 -8.89 -1.92
CA LEU A 96 -0.27 -9.85 -1.54
C LEU A 96 -0.17 -11.10 -2.38
N ASP A 97 -0.52 -12.24 -1.78
CA ASP A 97 -0.57 -13.52 -2.49
C ASP A 97 -1.70 -13.54 -3.52
N GLU A 98 -2.79 -12.86 -3.22
CA GLU A 98 -3.97 -12.77 -4.09
C GLU A 98 -4.26 -11.29 -4.39
N PRO A 99 -3.42 -10.63 -5.20
CA PRO A 99 -3.57 -9.18 -5.42
C PRO A 99 -4.87 -8.79 -6.12
N ALA A 100 -5.50 -9.71 -6.84
CA ALA A 100 -6.77 -9.44 -7.51
C ALA A 100 -7.96 -9.32 -6.54
N ARG A 101 -7.78 -9.66 -5.27
CA ARG A 101 -8.84 -9.54 -4.27
C ARG A 101 -9.03 -8.12 -3.74
N VAL A 102 -8.09 -7.23 -4.04
CA VAL A 102 -8.22 -5.81 -3.72
C VAL A 102 -8.11 -5.01 -5.01
N ARG A 103 -8.66 -3.80 -4.98
CA ARG A 103 -8.59 -2.90 -6.13
C ARG A 103 -8.42 -1.47 -5.65
N PRO A 104 -7.64 -0.65 -6.37
CA PRO A 104 -7.60 0.78 -6.09
C PRO A 104 -8.98 1.41 -6.28
N THR A 105 -9.28 2.37 -5.43
CA THR A 105 -10.55 3.12 -5.47
C THR A 105 -10.35 4.59 -5.78
N PHE A 106 -9.09 5.04 -5.87
CA PHE A 106 -8.79 6.46 -6.12
C PHE A 106 -7.33 6.61 -6.57
N HIS A 107 -7.03 7.79 -7.09
CA HIS A 107 -5.68 8.26 -7.35
C HIS A 107 -5.37 9.42 -6.45
N GLN A 108 -4.20 9.43 -5.80
CA GLN A 108 -3.75 10.57 -5.03
C GLN A 108 -2.43 11.11 -5.56
N CYS A 109 -2.13 12.35 -5.18
CA CYS A 109 -0.91 13.04 -5.59
C CYS A 109 -0.78 13.13 -7.12
N VAL A 110 -1.90 13.32 -7.82
CA VAL A 110 -1.90 13.37 -9.29
C VAL A 110 -1.19 14.60 -9.83
N SER A 111 -0.96 15.62 -8.99
CA SER A 111 -0.12 16.77 -9.38
C SER A 111 1.30 16.35 -9.75
N SER A 112 1.75 15.20 -9.25
CA SER A 112 3.08 14.65 -9.54
C SER A 112 3.06 13.51 -10.56
N LYS A 113 1.89 13.21 -11.14
CA LYS A 113 1.72 12.12 -12.10
C LYS A 113 2.64 12.31 -13.31
N LEU A 114 3.23 11.20 -13.78
CA LEU A 114 4.02 11.22 -15.00
C LEU A 114 3.13 11.53 -16.20
N PRO A 115 3.52 12.46 -17.08
CA PRO A 115 2.65 12.88 -18.20
C PRO A 115 2.29 11.76 -19.16
N TRP A 116 3.18 10.77 -19.34
CA TRP A 116 2.95 9.67 -20.27
C TRP A 116 2.15 8.51 -19.68
N LEU A 117 1.90 8.54 -18.36
CA LEU A 117 1.17 7.48 -17.69
C LEU A 117 -0.31 7.82 -17.64
N GLU A 118 -1.12 7.10 -18.42
CA GLU A 118 -2.57 7.27 -18.42
C GLU A 118 -3.24 6.01 -17.91
N ILE A 119 -4.02 6.17 -16.84
CA ILE A 119 -4.85 5.10 -16.28
C ILE A 119 -6.28 5.61 -16.37
N ASP A 120 -6.99 5.18 -17.41
CA ASP A 120 -8.36 5.62 -17.68
C ASP A 120 -9.34 4.67 -17.01
N ASP A 121 -9.54 4.87 -15.71
CA ASP A 121 -10.36 3.99 -14.89
C ASP A 121 -11.59 4.68 -14.29
N GLY A 122 -11.75 5.98 -14.52
CA GLY A 122 -12.88 6.75 -13.98
C GLY A 122 -12.85 6.96 -12.48
N LEU A 123 -11.79 6.57 -11.80
CA LEU A 123 -11.70 6.72 -10.35
C LEU A 123 -11.48 8.18 -9.96
N PRO A 124 -11.92 8.58 -8.75
CA PRO A 124 -11.64 9.91 -8.22
C PRO A 124 -10.14 10.21 -8.20
N ARG A 125 -9.79 11.44 -8.51
CA ARG A 125 -8.41 11.91 -8.58
C ARG A 125 -8.21 13.08 -7.64
N PHE A 126 -7.21 12.98 -6.78
CA PHE A 126 -6.87 14.02 -5.81
C PHE A 126 -5.46 14.54 -6.11
N SER A 127 -5.31 15.86 -6.15
CA SER A 127 -4.01 16.48 -6.42
C SER A 127 -2.99 16.14 -5.33
N GLU A 128 -3.46 16.00 -4.09
CA GLU A 128 -2.64 15.68 -2.93
C GLU A 128 -3.12 14.38 -2.27
N ASN A 129 -2.80 14.20 -1.01
CA ASN A 129 -3.15 13.02 -0.23
C ASN A 129 -4.67 12.92 0.00
N ALA A 130 -5.22 11.71 -0.10
CA ALA A 130 -6.66 11.46 -0.02
C ALA A 130 -7.07 10.50 1.11
N ILE A 131 -6.23 10.34 2.12
CA ILE A 131 -6.48 9.37 3.22
C ILE A 131 -7.81 9.63 3.95
N THR A 132 -8.28 10.87 3.94
CA THR A 132 -9.37 11.30 4.81
C THR A 132 -10.79 11.04 4.29
N HIS A 133 -10.96 10.46 3.10
CA HIS A 133 -12.29 10.36 2.49
C HIS A 133 -12.64 9.00 1.92
N PRO A 134 -12.54 7.89 2.71
CA PRO A 134 -12.86 6.56 2.16
C PRO A 134 -14.36 6.31 1.97
N LYS A 135 -15.22 7.06 2.66
CA LYS A 135 -16.67 6.77 2.72
C LYS A 135 -17.41 6.96 1.40
N GLU A 136 -16.86 7.76 0.49
CA GLU A 136 -17.51 8.07 -0.78
C GLU A 136 -16.99 7.21 -1.93
N ARG A 137 -16.12 6.28 -1.64
CA ARG A 137 -15.50 5.44 -2.65
C ARG A 137 -16.09 4.03 -2.67
N MET A 138 -15.93 3.35 -3.79
CA MET A 138 -16.30 1.95 -3.89
C MET A 138 -15.49 1.11 -2.90
N SER A 139 -15.93 -0.10 -2.64
CA SER A 139 -15.19 -1.02 -1.78
C SER A 139 -13.84 -1.38 -2.40
N PRO A 140 -12.74 -1.33 -1.62
CA PRO A 140 -11.45 -1.81 -2.09
C PRO A 140 -11.37 -3.33 -2.17
N ILE A 141 -12.33 -4.05 -1.59
CA ILE A 141 -12.38 -5.51 -1.64
C ILE A 141 -13.18 -5.94 -2.86
N VAL A 142 -12.59 -6.80 -3.68
CA VAL A 142 -13.27 -7.40 -4.83
C VAL A 142 -14.08 -8.58 -4.32
N PRO A 143 -15.40 -8.64 -4.58
CA PRO A 143 -16.21 -9.79 -4.19
C PRO A 143 -15.68 -11.07 -4.83
N SER A 144 -15.65 -12.13 -4.05
CA SER A 144 -15.18 -13.45 -4.51
C SER A 144 -16.28 -14.20 -5.26
#